data_eb17682ed714a405e7158163dbe27a06
#
_entry.id   eb17682ed714a405e7158163dbe27a06
#
_cell.length_a   1.000
_cell.length_b   1.000
_cell.length_c   1.000
_cell.angle_alpha   90.00
_cell.angle_beta   90.00
_cell.angle_gamma   90.00
#
_symmetry.space_group_name_H-M   'P 1'
#
loop_
_entity.id
_entity.type
_entity.pdbx_description
1 polymer ?
#
loop_
_entity_poly.entity_id
_entity_poly.type
_entity_poly.pdbx_seq_one_letter_code
_entity_poly.pdbx_strand_id
1 'polypeptide(L)'
;LFSILLNEPLGIQTIPTEAETMSKEERFEELEQLAWQEALYDPGTLDWKEKWFLDGSRSTVANTEKGMILSAGPLEQDHACHTVLWTKNSFEGDVKIEADFWRLDTATRNVNIIYIQATGREEGPYTKDIAEWSHLREIPYMATYFNNMKLLHISYAAYGNQDDAREYVRARRYPTRPDLKFNELDIPPDNFETGLFEPGIKHRFTIIKKGHELLFKVETEEKMSVFAWNTSAFDLITEGRIGLRHMWTRTSRYADIRISVL
;
A
#
# COMPACT_ATOMS: atom_id res chain seq x y z
N LEU A 1 26.72 66.28 -24.23
CA LEU A 1 25.83 65.16 -24.62
C LEU A 1 26.62 63.86 -24.50
N PHE A 2 26.50 63.14 -23.34
CA PHE A 2 27.02 61.82 -23.15
C PHE A 2 25.84 60.84 -23.06
N SER A 3 25.78 59.90 -23.98
CA SER A 3 24.81 58.81 -24.00
C SER A 3 25.34 57.64 -23.15
N ILE A 4 24.64 57.30 -22.07
CA ILE A 4 24.96 56.13 -21.24
C ILE A 4 24.17 54.93 -21.81
N LEU A 5 24.89 53.96 -22.35
CA LEU A 5 24.35 52.64 -22.71
C LEU A 5 24.21 51.80 -21.45
N LEU A 6 23.00 51.48 -21.08
CA LEU A 6 22.67 50.50 -20.03
C LEU A 6 22.82 49.08 -20.62
N ASN A 7 23.78 48.32 -20.08
CA ASN A 7 23.89 46.87 -20.33
C ASN A 7 22.82 46.16 -19.52
N GLU A 8 21.91 45.45 -20.19
CA GLU A 8 21.03 44.48 -19.54
C GLU A 8 21.83 43.20 -19.16
N PRO A 9 21.57 42.61 -18.00
CA PRO A 9 22.24 41.38 -17.63
C PRO A 9 21.65 40.21 -18.43
N LEU A 10 22.52 39.43 -19.06
CA LEU A 10 22.22 38.17 -19.70
C LEU A 10 21.55 37.22 -18.69
N GLY A 11 20.29 36.92 -18.91
CA GLY A 11 19.55 35.92 -18.13
C GLY A 11 20.19 34.52 -18.29
N ILE A 12 20.66 33.98 -17.20
CA ILE A 12 21.11 32.59 -17.13
C ILE A 12 19.85 31.71 -17.29
N GLN A 13 19.68 31.11 -18.46
CA GLN A 13 18.72 30.01 -18.64
C GLN A 13 19.28 28.81 -17.90
N THR A 14 18.66 28.46 -16.78
CA THR A 14 18.87 27.17 -16.13
C THR A 14 18.30 26.07 -17.04
N ILE A 15 19.15 25.23 -17.57
CA ILE A 15 18.76 24.02 -18.30
C ILE A 15 18.22 23.06 -17.20
N PRO A 16 16.97 22.57 -17.31
CA PRO A 16 16.48 21.55 -16.38
C PRO A 16 17.34 20.29 -16.50
N THR A 17 17.72 19.71 -15.37
CA THR A 17 18.41 18.41 -15.35
C THR A 17 17.42 17.32 -15.78
N GLU A 18 17.85 16.34 -16.58
CA GLU A 18 17.02 15.25 -17.12
C GLU A 18 16.18 14.52 -16.06
N ALA A 19 16.59 14.56 -14.78
CA ALA A 19 15.85 13.99 -13.65
C ALA A 19 14.57 14.75 -13.25
N GLU A 20 14.40 16.03 -13.65
CA GLU A 20 13.21 16.85 -13.33
C GLU A 20 12.10 16.73 -14.37
N THR A 21 12.33 16.03 -15.48
CA THR A 21 11.40 15.91 -16.60
C THR A 21 10.73 14.54 -16.73
N MET A 22 11.19 13.51 -16.00
CA MET A 22 10.65 12.15 -16.07
C MET A 22 9.27 12.07 -15.42
N SER A 23 8.27 11.56 -16.15
CA SER A 23 6.94 11.32 -15.61
C SER A 23 6.95 10.14 -14.62
N LYS A 24 5.92 10.05 -13.78
CA LYS A 24 5.76 8.91 -12.85
C LYS A 24 5.54 7.59 -13.60
N GLU A 25 4.95 7.64 -14.77
CA GLU A 25 4.74 6.50 -15.67
C GLU A 25 6.10 6.00 -16.20
N GLU A 26 6.92 6.87 -16.77
CA GLU A 26 8.27 6.54 -17.26
C GLU A 26 9.17 6.02 -16.11
N ARG A 27 9.08 6.65 -14.92
CA ARG A 27 9.82 6.17 -13.76
C ARG A 27 9.38 4.80 -13.31
N PHE A 28 8.06 4.53 -13.36
CA PHE A 28 7.53 3.21 -13.05
C PHE A 28 8.08 2.14 -14.01
N GLU A 29 8.03 2.42 -15.32
CA GLU A 29 8.55 1.52 -16.35
C GLU A 29 10.04 1.21 -16.18
N GLU A 30 10.84 2.24 -15.87
CA GLU A 30 12.27 2.06 -15.58
C GLU A 30 12.48 1.11 -14.37
N LEU A 31 11.76 1.32 -13.28
CA LEU A 31 11.87 0.50 -12.08
C LEU A 31 11.32 -0.92 -12.28
N GLU A 32 10.30 -1.08 -13.08
CA GLU A 32 9.69 -2.39 -13.37
C GLU A 32 10.68 -3.31 -14.12
N GLN A 33 11.58 -2.75 -14.94
CA GLN A 33 12.57 -3.48 -15.72
C GLN A 33 13.82 -3.91 -14.95
N LEU A 34 13.94 -3.54 -13.68
CA LEU A 34 15.09 -3.96 -12.86
C LEU A 34 15.09 -5.48 -12.66
N ALA A 35 16.25 -6.03 -12.28
CA ALA A 35 16.46 -7.48 -12.15
C ALA A 35 15.81 -8.07 -10.89
N TRP A 36 14.51 -7.89 -10.75
CA TRP A 36 13.71 -8.41 -9.64
C TRP A 36 13.79 -9.94 -9.54
N GLN A 37 14.01 -10.46 -8.34
CA GLN A 37 14.04 -11.89 -8.05
C GLN A 37 12.77 -12.29 -7.30
N GLU A 38 12.00 -13.25 -7.83
CA GLU A 38 10.79 -13.75 -7.18
C GLU A 38 11.13 -14.42 -5.84
N ALA A 39 10.59 -13.89 -4.76
CA ALA A 39 10.76 -14.39 -3.39
C ALA A 39 9.51 -15.12 -2.88
N LEU A 40 8.33 -14.81 -3.43
CA LEU A 40 7.08 -15.51 -3.13
C LEU A 40 6.17 -15.47 -4.36
N TYR A 41 5.57 -16.61 -4.67
CA TYR A 41 4.44 -16.71 -5.60
C TYR A 41 3.29 -17.46 -4.96
N ASP A 42 2.07 -16.93 -5.05
CA ASP A 42 0.83 -17.57 -4.62
C ASP A 42 -0.25 -17.39 -5.69
N PRO A 43 -0.71 -18.46 -6.35
CA PRO A 43 -1.79 -18.35 -7.32
C PRO A 43 -3.14 -17.98 -6.69
N GLY A 44 -3.26 -18.04 -5.35
CA GLY A 44 -4.51 -17.85 -4.61
C GLY A 44 -5.43 -19.07 -4.59
N THR A 45 -5.07 -20.13 -5.31
CA THR A 45 -5.89 -21.36 -5.45
C THR A 45 -5.46 -22.49 -4.51
N LEU A 46 -4.31 -22.37 -3.87
CA LEU A 46 -3.73 -23.33 -2.93
C LEU A 46 -4.06 -22.93 -1.48
N ASP A 47 -3.87 -23.84 -0.52
CA ASP A 47 -4.14 -23.54 0.89
C ASP A 47 -3.37 -22.30 1.34
N TRP A 48 -4.12 -21.24 1.62
CA TRP A 48 -3.54 -19.95 2.04
C TRP A 48 -2.64 -20.08 3.28
N LYS A 49 -2.93 -21.04 4.17
CA LYS A 49 -2.17 -21.26 5.41
C LYS A 49 -0.73 -21.68 5.17
N GLU A 50 -0.37 -22.12 3.97
CA GLU A 50 1.02 -22.43 3.66
C GLU A 50 1.90 -21.19 3.66
N LYS A 51 1.38 -20.05 3.16
CA LYS A 51 2.15 -18.82 2.94
C LYS A 51 1.72 -17.66 3.80
N TRP A 52 0.56 -17.74 4.44
CA TRP A 52 -0.05 -16.62 5.17
C TRP A 52 -0.46 -17.01 6.60
N PHE A 53 -0.60 -15.99 7.45
CA PHE A 53 -1.30 -16.08 8.73
C PHE A 53 -2.29 -14.91 8.89
N LEU A 54 -3.30 -15.09 9.71
CA LEU A 54 -4.46 -14.23 9.77
C LEU A 54 -4.56 -13.52 11.12
N ASP A 55 -4.72 -12.21 11.10
CA ASP A 55 -5.26 -11.42 12.20
C ASP A 55 -6.76 -11.18 11.95
N GLY A 56 -7.61 -11.46 12.92
CA GLY A 56 -9.05 -11.24 12.85
C GLY A 56 -9.89 -12.48 13.13
N SER A 57 -10.69 -12.42 14.19
CA SER A 57 -11.49 -13.54 14.69
C SER A 57 -12.80 -13.77 13.93
N ARG A 58 -13.30 -12.76 13.20
CA ARG A 58 -14.58 -12.83 12.46
C ARG A 58 -14.42 -12.75 10.95
N SER A 59 -13.20 -12.79 10.48
CA SER A 59 -12.88 -12.81 9.06
C SER A 59 -12.83 -14.21 8.49
N THR A 60 -12.94 -14.32 7.19
CA THR A 60 -12.78 -15.59 6.47
C THR A 60 -11.80 -15.46 5.33
N VAL A 61 -11.01 -16.51 5.12
CA VAL A 61 -10.16 -16.69 3.94
C VAL A 61 -10.55 -17.99 3.28
N ALA A 62 -10.87 -17.94 2.00
CA ALA A 62 -11.27 -19.12 1.23
C ALA A 62 -10.50 -19.18 -0.09
N ASN A 63 -9.83 -20.29 -0.35
CA ASN A 63 -9.28 -20.56 -1.68
C ASN A 63 -10.36 -21.10 -2.59
N THR A 64 -10.39 -20.62 -3.82
CA THR A 64 -11.29 -21.05 -4.89
C THR A 64 -10.46 -21.32 -6.15
N GLU A 65 -11.06 -21.95 -7.16
CA GLU A 65 -10.41 -22.14 -8.48
C GLU A 65 -10.05 -20.80 -9.17
N LYS A 66 -10.63 -19.67 -8.70
CA LYS A 66 -10.44 -18.35 -9.29
C LYS A 66 -9.53 -17.42 -8.45
N GLY A 67 -8.98 -17.95 -7.35
CA GLY A 67 -8.14 -17.19 -6.43
C GLY A 67 -8.62 -17.25 -4.98
N MET A 68 -7.93 -16.52 -4.11
CA MET A 68 -8.17 -16.43 -2.68
C MET A 68 -9.14 -15.28 -2.36
N ILE A 69 -10.25 -15.61 -1.70
CA ILE A 69 -11.21 -14.61 -1.22
C ILE A 69 -10.88 -14.27 0.23
N LEU A 70 -10.64 -13.00 0.51
CA LEU A 70 -10.48 -12.46 1.84
C LEU A 70 -11.70 -11.61 2.17
N SER A 71 -12.43 -11.98 3.22
CA SER A 71 -13.60 -11.26 3.71
C SER A 71 -13.40 -10.80 5.14
N ALA A 72 -13.56 -9.53 5.38
CA ALA A 72 -13.74 -8.98 6.72
C ALA A 72 -15.10 -9.40 7.30
N GLY A 73 -15.28 -9.22 8.60
CA GLY A 73 -16.55 -9.57 9.23
C GLY A 73 -17.71 -8.64 8.81
N PRO A 74 -18.96 -9.08 8.97
CA PRO A 74 -20.12 -8.45 8.36
C PRO A 74 -20.66 -7.21 9.12
N LEU A 75 -20.17 -6.92 10.32
CA LEU A 75 -20.73 -5.86 11.16
C LEU A 75 -19.88 -4.59 11.06
N GLU A 76 -20.49 -3.53 10.62
CA GLU A 76 -19.89 -2.18 10.68
C GLU A 76 -19.64 -1.77 12.13
N GLN A 77 -18.58 -0.98 12.34
CA GLN A 77 -18.15 -0.46 13.64
C GLN A 77 -17.73 -1.52 14.68
N ASP A 78 -17.73 -2.80 14.32
CA ASP A 78 -17.16 -3.85 15.15
C ASP A 78 -15.71 -4.12 14.75
N HIS A 79 -14.75 -3.75 15.58
CA HIS A 79 -13.32 -3.93 15.31
C HIS A 79 -12.92 -5.40 15.15
N ALA A 80 -13.67 -6.35 15.71
CA ALA A 80 -13.46 -7.78 15.47
C ALA A 80 -13.78 -8.19 14.02
N CYS A 81 -14.50 -7.35 13.28
CA CYS A 81 -14.80 -7.53 11.86
C CYS A 81 -13.76 -6.91 10.92
N HIS A 82 -12.61 -6.47 11.41
CA HIS A 82 -11.45 -6.18 10.57
C HIS A 82 -10.67 -7.46 10.30
N THR A 83 -9.78 -7.43 9.31
CA THR A 83 -8.88 -8.54 9.03
C THR A 83 -7.57 -8.06 8.45
N VAL A 84 -6.48 -8.78 8.73
CA VAL A 84 -5.22 -8.64 7.99
C VAL A 84 -4.66 -10.03 7.71
N LEU A 85 -4.37 -10.30 6.45
CA LEU A 85 -3.70 -11.51 6.02
C LEU A 85 -2.23 -11.18 5.74
N TRP A 86 -1.32 -11.74 6.53
CA TRP A 86 0.11 -11.47 6.51
C TRP A 86 0.90 -12.58 5.86
N THR A 87 1.93 -12.25 5.09
CA THR A 87 2.92 -13.23 4.63
C THR A 87 3.64 -13.86 5.82
N LYS A 88 3.91 -15.17 5.75
CA LYS A 88 4.79 -15.86 6.74
C LYS A 88 6.25 -15.45 6.57
N ASN A 89 6.64 -15.08 5.36
CA ASN A 89 7.99 -14.58 5.08
C ASN A 89 8.07 -13.07 5.32
N SER A 90 9.23 -12.61 5.76
CA SER A 90 9.68 -11.23 5.73
C SER A 90 10.53 -11.02 4.48
N PHE A 91 10.52 -9.80 3.92
CA PHE A 91 11.27 -9.44 2.72
C PHE A 91 12.19 -8.28 3.03
N GLU A 92 13.46 -8.41 2.64
CA GLU A 92 14.50 -7.40 2.85
C GLU A 92 14.78 -6.65 1.54
N GLY A 93 15.30 -5.43 1.66
CA GLY A 93 15.69 -4.58 0.53
C GLY A 93 14.51 -3.87 -0.11
N ASP A 94 14.63 -3.63 -1.40
CA ASP A 94 13.55 -3.08 -2.20
C ASP A 94 12.58 -4.19 -2.62
N VAL A 95 11.30 -3.87 -2.73
CA VAL A 95 10.26 -4.88 -3.03
C VAL A 95 9.37 -4.46 -4.19
N LYS A 96 9.00 -5.44 -5.00
CA LYS A 96 7.93 -5.35 -5.99
C LYS A 96 6.82 -6.34 -5.62
N ILE A 97 5.58 -5.86 -5.53
CA ILE A 97 4.41 -6.64 -5.13
C ILE A 97 3.40 -6.57 -6.28
N GLU A 98 2.97 -7.71 -6.77
CA GLU A 98 2.02 -7.83 -7.87
C GLU A 98 0.86 -8.72 -7.46
N ALA A 99 -0.35 -8.41 -7.90
CA ALA A 99 -1.52 -9.24 -7.69
C ALA A 99 -2.64 -8.91 -8.68
N ASP A 100 -3.42 -9.90 -9.04
CA ASP A 100 -4.74 -9.69 -9.60
C ASP A 100 -5.74 -9.46 -8.48
N PHE A 101 -6.57 -8.46 -8.61
CA PHE A 101 -7.54 -8.03 -7.60
C PHE A 101 -8.93 -7.85 -8.20
N TRP A 102 -9.95 -8.30 -7.46
CA TRP A 102 -11.37 -8.00 -7.72
C TRP A 102 -12.03 -7.58 -6.42
N ARG A 103 -12.61 -6.42 -6.42
CA ARG A 103 -13.50 -6.03 -5.36
C ARG A 103 -14.82 -6.80 -5.49
N LEU A 104 -15.26 -7.49 -4.44
CA LEU A 104 -16.48 -8.30 -4.44
C LEU A 104 -17.63 -7.67 -3.65
N ASP A 105 -17.35 -6.63 -2.87
CA ASP A 105 -18.34 -5.84 -2.15
C ASP A 105 -18.74 -4.57 -2.92
N THR A 106 -19.84 -3.95 -2.49
CA THR A 106 -20.33 -2.66 -3.01
C THR A 106 -20.27 -1.55 -1.95
N ALA A 107 -19.56 -1.78 -0.82
CA ALA A 107 -19.49 -0.82 0.26
C ALA A 107 -18.85 0.51 -0.17
N THR A 108 -19.47 1.62 0.19
CA THR A 108 -18.98 2.98 -0.06
C THR A 108 -18.40 3.62 1.20
N ARG A 109 -17.93 2.80 2.13
CA ARG A 109 -17.24 3.20 3.36
C ARG A 109 -16.07 2.26 3.61
N ASN A 110 -15.11 2.74 4.41
CA ASN A 110 -13.95 1.95 4.82
C ASN A 110 -12.99 1.61 3.68
N VAL A 111 -11.97 0.86 4.01
CA VAL A 111 -10.79 0.76 3.17
C VAL A 111 -10.31 -0.68 3.02
N ASN A 112 -9.73 -0.97 1.86
CA ASN A 112 -8.72 -2.00 1.70
C ASN A 112 -7.35 -1.35 1.82
N ILE A 113 -6.41 -2.04 2.44
CA ILE A 113 -5.04 -1.57 2.62
C ILE A 113 -4.08 -2.68 2.23
N ILE A 114 -2.99 -2.32 1.57
CA ILE A 114 -1.80 -3.16 1.53
C ILE A 114 -0.74 -2.55 2.45
N TYR A 115 -0.23 -3.37 3.37
CA TYR A 115 0.90 -3.06 4.23
C TYR A 115 2.19 -3.57 3.60
N ILE A 116 3.22 -2.74 3.57
CA ILE A 116 4.47 -2.99 2.88
C ILE A 116 5.59 -3.00 3.92
N GLN A 117 6.26 -4.15 4.04
CA GLN A 117 7.42 -4.38 4.91
C GLN A 117 7.15 -3.99 6.37
N ALA A 118 6.14 -4.64 6.98
CA ALA A 118 5.75 -4.40 8.35
C ALA A 118 6.68 -5.11 9.34
N THR A 119 7.21 -4.34 10.31
CA THR A 119 7.88 -4.82 11.52
C THR A 119 7.23 -4.20 12.75
N GLY A 120 7.46 -4.76 13.94
CA GLY A 120 7.10 -4.13 15.20
C GLY A 120 8.01 -2.93 15.51
N ARG A 121 7.55 -2.05 16.40
CA ARG A 121 8.30 -0.84 16.80
C ARG A 121 9.45 -1.13 17.77
N GLU A 122 9.57 -2.37 18.26
CA GLU A 122 10.60 -2.84 19.20
C GLU A 122 10.53 -2.20 20.59
N GLU A 123 9.30 -1.89 21.03
CA GLU A 123 9.00 -1.37 22.36
C GLU A 123 7.96 -2.25 23.06
N GLY A 124 8.20 -2.60 24.32
CA GLY A 124 7.32 -3.46 25.10
C GLY A 124 7.10 -4.83 24.44
N PRO A 125 5.85 -5.28 24.25
CA PRO A 125 5.55 -6.57 23.61
C PRO A 125 5.66 -6.56 22.08
N TYR A 126 5.94 -5.42 21.46
CA TYR A 126 5.89 -5.21 20.01
C TYR A 126 7.28 -5.47 19.38
N THR A 127 7.73 -6.73 19.48
CA THR A 127 9.00 -7.18 18.90
C THR A 127 9.03 -6.98 17.39
N LYS A 128 10.24 -7.03 16.80
CA LYS A 128 10.46 -6.82 15.36
C LYS A 128 9.60 -7.75 14.51
N ASP A 129 9.56 -9.04 14.81
CA ASP A 129 8.69 -9.98 14.12
C ASP A 129 7.25 -9.88 14.60
N ILE A 130 6.41 -9.31 13.76
CA ILE A 130 4.98 -9.12 14.07
C ILE A 130 4.23 -10.43 14.29
N ALA A 131 4.74 -11.58 13.85
CA ALA A 131 4.11 -12.88 14.09
C ALA A 131 4.16 -13.29 15.58
N GLU A 132 5.19 -12.89 16.31
CA GLU A 132 5.36 -13.24 17.73
C GLU A 132 4.27 -12.64 18.64
N TRP A 133 3.68 -11.52 18.23
CA TRP A 133 2.61 -10.86 18.98
C TRP A 133 1.27 -10.81 18.23
N SER A 134 1.03 -11.80 17.35
CA SER A 134 -0.25 -11.96 16.63
C SER A 134 -1.44 -12.14 17.59
N HIS A 135 -1.23 -12.75 18.75
CA HIS A 135 -2.22 -12.90 19.82
C HIS A 135 -2.77 -11.57 20.34
N LEU A 136 -2.04 -10.45 20.21
CA LEU A 136 -2.51 -9.11 20.55
C LEU A 136 -3.41 -8.50 19.46
N ARG A 137 -3.59 -9.22 18.33
CA ARG A 137 -4.36 -8.78 17.17
C ARG A 137 -5.48 -9.74 16.77
N GLU A 138 -5.94 -10.60 17.70
CA GLU A 138 -7.16 -11.39 17.50
C GLU A 138 -8.35 -10.48 17.18
N ILE A 139 -8.39 -9.29 17.81
CA ILE A 139 -9.23 -8.18 17.38
C ILE A 139 -8.31 -7.16 16.70
N PRO A 140 -8.35 -7.05 15.37
CA PRO A 140 -7.41 -6.22 14.62
C PRO A 140 -7.77 -4.73 14.70
N TYR A 141 -7.77 -4.19 15.90
CA TYR A 141 -8.05 -2.79 16.16
C TYR A 141 -7.03 -1.89 15.48
N MET A 142 -7.49 -0.91 14.73
CA MET A 142 -6.64 -0.10 13.84
C MET A 142 -5.48 0.58 14.57
N ALA A 143 -5.72 1.06 15.81
CA ALA A 143 -4.69 1.73 16.60
C ALA A 143 -3.54 0.81 16.99
N THR A 144 -3.76 -0.49 17.12
CA THR A 144 -2.68 -1.45 17.39
C THR A 144 -1.64 -1.43 16.26
N TYR A 145 -2.09 -1.28 15.02
CA TYR A 145 -1.21 -1.24 13.84
C TYR A 145 -0.50 0.11 13.72
N PHE A 146 -1.25 1.21 13.68
CA PHE A 146 -0.62 2.51 13.43
C PHE A 146 0.19 3.06 14.61
N ASN A 147 0.05 2.50 15.82
CA ASN A 147 0.89 2.88 16.95
C ASN A 147 2.12 1.98 17.12
N ASN A 148 2.07 0.73 16.65
CA ASN A 148 3.06 -0.27 17.07
C ASN A 148 3.78 -0.98 15.92
N MET A 149 3.49 -0.64 14.66
CA MET A 149 4.19 -1.17 13.50
C MET A 149 4.96 -0.09 12.75
N LYS A 150 6.14 -0.43 12.25
CA LYS A 150 6.91 0.34 11.27
C LYS A 150 6.60 -0.24 9.89
N LEU A 151 5.97 0.52 9.01
CA LEU A 151 5.57 0.06 7.68
C LEU A 151 5.19 1.23 6.77
N LEU A 152 5.13 0.97 5.47
CA LEU A 152 4.38 1.79 4.52
C LEU A 152 3.01 1.15 4.26
N HIS A 153 2.02 1.97 3.96
CA HIS A 153 0.71 1.47 3.60
C HIS A 153 0.12 2.23 2.40
N ILE A 154 -0.60 1.51 1.54
CA ILE A 154 -1.43 2.09 0.51
C ILE A 154 -2.89 1.69 0.79
N SER A 155 -3.76 2.70 0.95
CA SER A 155 -5.22 2.50 0.91
C SER A 155 -5.67 2.51 -0.54
N TYR A 156 -6.53 1.57 -0.92
CA TYR A 156 -7.11 1.44 -2.26
C TYR A 156 -8.53 0.88 -2.18
N ALA A 157 -9.33 1.07 -3.21
CA ALA A 157 -10.76 0.82 -3.14
C ALA A 157 -11.35 1.40 -1.84
N ALA A 158 -10.89 2.57 -1.48
CA ALA A 158 -11.06 3.18 -0.17
C ALA A 158 -12.06 4.33 -0.23
N TYR A 159 -12.84 4.49 0.83
CA TYR A 159 -13.83 5.54 0.99
C TYR A 159 -13.72 6.16 2.37
N GLY A 160 -14.07 7.42 2.50
CA GLY A 160 -14.10 8.10 3.79
C GLY A 160 -15.10 7.46 4.77
N ASN A 161 -14.80 7.54 6.06
CA ASN A 161 -15.71 7.01 7.12
C ASN A 161 -16.76 8.01 7.56
N GLN A 162 -16.66 9.24 7.06
CA GLN A 162 -17.58 10.36 7.38
C GLN A 162 -18.29 10.83 6.11
N ASP A 163 -18.74 12.06 6.07
CA ASP A 163 -19.57 12.63 5.00
C ASP A 163 -18.87 12.71 3.63
N ASP A 164 -17.54 12.63 3.61
CA ASP A 164 -16.76 12.55 2.35
C ASP A 164 -16.65 11.10 1.87
N ALA A 165 -17.64 10.67 1.09
CA ALA A 165 -17.71 9.33 0.52
C ALA A 165 -16.91 9.17 -0.79
N ARG A 166 -16.03 10.13 -1.13
CA ARG A 166 -15.19 10.03 -2.34
C ARG A 166 -14.27 8.82 -2.23
N GLU A 167 -14.14 8.11 -3.34
CA GLU A 167 -13.13 7.06 -3.49
C GLU A 167 -11.72 7.69 -3.51
N TYR A 168 -10.75 7.01 -2.89
CA TYR A 168 -9.38 7.51 -2.88
C TYR A 168 -8.32 6.40 -2.91
N VAL A 169 -7.12 6.79 -3.36
CA VAL A 169 -5.85 6.07 -3.21
C VAL A 169 -4.88 6.96 -2.43
N ARG A 170 -4.32 6.43 -1.33
CA ARG A 170 -3.48 7.19 -0.39
C ARG A 170 -2.36 6.36 0.18
N ALA A 171 -1.19 6.94 0.36
CA ALA A 171 -0.09 6.33 1.09
C ALA A 171 0.09 6.92 2.50
N ARG A 172 0.58 6.09 3.44
CA ARG A 172 0.94 6.47 4.81
C ARG A 172 2.21 5.78 5.28
N ARG A 173 2.84 6.37 6.28
CA ARG A 173 3.99 5.82 7.00
C ARG A 173 3.65 5.66 8.49
N TYR A 174 3.70 4.40 8.99
CA TYR A 174 3.55 4.10 10.41
C TYR A 174 4.92 3.94 11.09
N PRO A 175 5.04 4.16 12.41
CA PRO A 175 3.98 4.40 13.38
C PRO A 175 3.67 5.89 13.57
N THR A 176 2.57 6.16 14.30
CA THR A 176 2.38 7.45 14.94
C THR A 176 3.50 7.69 15.95
N ARG A 177 3.88 8.94 16.13
CA ARG A 177 4.81 9.39 17.16
C ARG A 177 4.09 10.33 18.12
N PRO A 178 4.61 10.58 19.33
CA PRO A 178 3.96 11.52 20.28
C PRO A 178 3.75 12.92 19.71
N ASP A 179 4.57 13.32 18.76
CA ASP A 179 4.57 14.61 18.06
C ASP A 179 3.74 14.62 16.77
N LEU A 180 3.21 13.45 16.32
CA LEU A 180 2.45 13.33 15.08
C LEU A 180 1.04 12.77 15.33
N LYS A 181 0.04 13.48 14.84
CA LYS A 181 -1.33 12.94 14.76
C LYS A 181 -1.46 11.95 13.61
N PHE A 182 -2.50 11.11 13.67
CA PHE A 182 -2.73 10.10 12.63
C PHE A 182 -2.77 10.67 11.19
N ASN A 183 -3.38 11.84 11.00
CA ASN A 183 -3.46 12.49 9.69
C ASN A 183 -2.10 13.03 9.19
N GLU A 184 -1.14 13.21 10.07
CA GLU A 184 0.22 13.68 9.71
C GLU A 184 1.13 12.52 9.25
N LEU A 185 0.59 11.30 9.22
CA LEU A 185 1.23 10.12 8.63
C LEU A 185 0.96 9.99 7.12
N ASP A 186 0.09 10.84 6.57
CA ASP A 186 -0.22 10.84 5.15
C ASP A 186 0.99 11.30 4.34
N ILE A 187 1.28 10.58 3.27
CA ILE A 187 2.34 10.92 2.31
C ILE A 187 1.65 11.51 1.08
N PRO A 188 1.80 12.83 0.84
CA PRO A 188 1.12 13.45 -0.29
C PRO A 188 1.69 12.97 -1.65
N PRO A 189 0.88 13.02 -2.72
CA PRO A 189 -0.52 13.49 -2.76
C PRO A 189 -1.55 12.41 -2.41
N ASP A 190 -2.73 12.84 -1.93
CA ASP A 190 -3.94 12.03 -1.98
C ASP A 190 -4.52 12.05 -3.39
N ASN A 191 -5.05 10.92 -3.83
CA ASN A 191 -5.66 10.79 -5.15
C ASN A 191 -7.14 10.40 -4.96
N PHE A 192 -8.04 11.31 -5.29
CA PHE A 192 -9.49 11.12 -5.13
C PHE A 192 -10.15 10.83 -6.47
N GLU A 193 -11.29 10.13 -6.43
CA GLU A 193 -12.16 9.87 -7.58
C GLU A 193 -11.38 9.29 -8.76
N THR A 194 -10.55 8.27 -8.44
CA THR A 194 -9.64 7.68 -9.42
C THR A 194 -10.39 6.97 -10.55
N GLY A 195 -11.67 6.65 -10.36
CA GLY A 195 -12.47 5.87 -11.29
C GLY A 195 -11.98 4.43 -11.44
N LEU A 196 -11.31 3.90 -10.40
CA LEU A 196 -10.83 2.53 -10.30
C LEU A 196 -11.65 1.76 -9.26
N PHE A 197 -11.39 0.47 -9.16
CA PHE A 197 -11.92 -0.42 -8.11
C PHE A 197 -13.44 -0.60 -8.14
N GLU A 198 -14.05 -0.56 -9.30
CA GLU A 198 -15.44 -0.94 -9.46
C GLU A 198 -15.65 -2.42 -9.09
N PRO A 199 -16.78 -2.76 -8.44
CA PRO A 199 -17.09 -4.13 -8.07
C PRO A 199 -17.10 -5.08 -9.26
N GLY A 200 -16.45 -6.24 -9.10
CA GLY A 200 -16.40 -7.30 -10.12
C GLY A 200 -15.40 -7.10 -11.25
N ILE A 201 -14.83 -5.90 -11.40
CA ILE A 201 -13.81 -5.63 -12.43
C ILE A 201 -12.45 -6.16 -11.97
N LYS A 202 -11.71 -6.77 -12.90
CA LYS A 202 -10.32 -7.19 -12.69
C LYS A 202 -9.39 -5.97 -12.69
N HIS A 203 -8.54 -5.90 -11.69
CA HIS A 203 -7.43 -4.95 -11.62
C HIS A 203 -6.13 -5.73 -11.50
N ARG A 204 -5.10 -5.39 -12.27
CA ARG A 204 -3.73 -5.82 -12.02
C ARG A 204 -3.03 -4.75 -11.18
N PHE A 205 -2.48 -5.16 -10.04
CA PHE A 205 -1.69 -4.31 -9.15
C PHE A 205 -0.21 -4.55 -9.40
N THR A 206 0.56 -3.48 -9.42
CA THR A 206 2.01 -3.56 -9.28
C THR A 206 2.47 -2.43 -8.39
N ILE A 207 3.04 -2.78 -7.24
CA ILE A 207 3.62 -1.83 -6.28
C ILE A 207 5.12 -2.00 -6.30
N ILE A 208 5.85 -0.90 -6.43
CA ILE A 208 7.30 -0.87 -6.33
C ILE A 208 7.68 0.06 -5.18
N LYS A 209 8.39 -0.46 -4.20
CA LYS A 209 9.05 0.31 -3.17
C LYS A 209 10.55 0.19 -3.39
N LYS A 210 11.20 1.29 -3.79
CA LYS A 210 12.65 1.36 -4.02
C LYS A 210 13.25 2.56 -3.30
N GLY A 211 14.07 2.30 -2.28
CA GLY A 211 14.54 3.34 -1.40
C GLY A 211 13.37 4.13 -0.81
N HIS A 212 13.35 5.44 -1.05
CA HIS A 212 12.26 6.34 -0.63
C HIS A 212 11.15 6.53 -1.69
N GLU A 213 11.23 5.86 -2.82
CA GLU A 213 10.19 5.88 -3.84
C GLU A 213 9.16 4.79 -3.56
N LEU A 214 7.89 5.15 -3.59
CA LEU A 214 6.76 4.23 -3.51
C LEU A 214 5.84 4.52 -4.69
N LEU A 215 5.71 3.55 -5.59
CA LEU A 215 4.87 3.66 -6.78
C LEU A 215 3.82 2.54 -6.77
N PHE A 216 2.63 2.87 -7.25
CA PHE A 216 1.53 1.93 -7.37
C PHE A 216 0.87 2.07 -8.74
N LYS A 217 1.02 1.06 -9.58
CA LYS A 217 0.33 0.96 -10.86
C LYS A 217 -0.90 0.07 -10.72
N VAL A 218 -2.02 0.53 -11.26
CA VAL A 218 -3.29 -0.22 -11.31
C VAL A 218 -3.76 -0.23 -12.75
N GLU A 219 -4.01 -1.42 -13.28
CA GLU A 219 -4.42 -1.65 -14.66
C GLU A 219 -5.74 -2.42 -14.71
N THR A 220 -6.64 -1.98 -15.56
CA THR A 220 -7.84 -2.70 -16.00
C THR A 220 -7.78 -2.88 -17.53
N GLU A 221 -8.76 -3.53 -18.13
CA GLU A 221 -8.86 -3.61 -19.60
C GLU A 221 -9.00 -2.23 -20.27
N GLU A 222 -9.55 -1.24 -19.55
CA GLU A 222 -9.89 0.07 -20.11
C GLU A 222 -8.98 1.20 -19.63
N LYS A 223 -8.31 1.02 -18.49
CA LYS A 223 -7.61 2.11 -17.81
C LYS A 223 -6.32 1.63 -17.13
N MET A 224 -5.31 2.47 -17.20
CA MET A 224 -4.08 2.34 -16.40
C MET A 224 -3.83 3.64 -15.64
N SER A 225 -3.42 3.54 -14.40
CA SER A 225 -3.01 4.69 -13.57
C SER A 225 -1.80 4.34 -12.75
N VAL A 226 -0.88 5.30 -12.63
CA VAL A 226 0.29 5.22 -11.75
C VAL A 226 0.15 6.28 -10.66
N PHE A 227 0.30 5.86 -9.41
CA PHE A 227 0.39 6.73 -8.24
C PHE A 227 1.83 6.69 -7.74
N ALA A 228 2.35 7.82 -7.29
CA ALA A 228 3.74 7.91 -6.83
C ALA A 228 3.85 8.79 -5.58
N TRP A 229 4.67 8.35 -4.63
CA TRP A 229 4.95 9.05 -3.38
C TRP A 229 6.43 9.02 -3.06
N ASN A 230 6.91 10.08 -2.40
CA ASN A 230 8.25 10.15 -1.85
C ASN A 230 8.18 10.06 -0.32
N THR A 231 8.87 9.08 0.24
CA THR A 231 8.86 8.79 1.69
C THR A 231 10.05 9.40 2.43
N SER A 232 10.84 10.27 1.81
CA SER A 232 12.10 10.80 2.36
C SER A 232 11.93 11.67 3.62
N ALA A 233 10.70 12.09 3.92
CA ALA A 233 10.39 12.77 5.19
C ALA A 233 10.38 11.80 6.40
N PHE A 234 10.49 10.50 6.18
CA PHE A 234 10.46 9.44 7.20
C PHE A 234 11.69 8.55 7.10
N ASP A 235 11.97 7.82 8.19
CA ASP A 235 13.00 6.78 8.17
C ASP A 235 12.66 5.69 7.14
N LEU A 236 13.69 5.23 6.45
CA LEU A 236 13.57 4.21 5.41
C LEU A 236 13.05 2.89 5.99
N ILE A 237 12.11 2.27 5.31
CA ILE A 237 11.71 0.89 5.54
C ILE A 237 12.56 -0.02 4.67
N THR A 238 13.22 -1.01 5.27
CA THR A 238 14.17 -1.90 4.59
C THR A 238 13.81 -3.37 4.67
N GLU A 239 12.83 -3.74 5.50
CA GLU A 239 12.44 -5.13 5.71
C GLU A 239 11.06 -5.23 6.33
N GLY A 240 10.45 -6.40 6.26
CA GLY A 240 9.22 -6.72 6.94
C GLY A 240 8.26 -7.56 6.11
N ARG A 241 7.11 -7.85 6.71
CA ARG A 241 6.06 -8.68 6.11
C ARG A 241 5.12 -7.84 5.25
N ILE A 242 4.51 -8.48 4.25
CA ILE A 242 3.45 -7.86 3.44
C ILE A 242 2.10 -8.28 4.01
N GLY A 243 1.14 -7.34 4.08
CA GLY A 243 -0.19 -7.60 4.64
C GLY A 243 -1.31 -7.06 3.78
N LEU A 244 -2.35 -7.87 3.59
CA LEU A 244 -3.61 -7.48 2.94
C LEU A 244 -4.65 -7.21 4.04
N ARG A 245 -5.06 -5.95 4.20
CA ARG A 245 -6.04 -5.56 5.21
C ARG A 245 -7.39 -5.20 4.58
N HIS A 246 -8.45 -5.72 5.18
CA HIS A 246 -9.82 -5.26 4.94
C HIS A 246 -10.44 -4.74 6.24
N MET A 247 -11.11 -3.62 6.16
CA MET A 247 -11.98 -3.16 7.23
C MET A 247 -13.37 -3.81 7.08
N TRP A 248 -14.21 -3.75 8.11
CA TRP A 248 -15.54 -4.37 8.13
C TRP A 248 -16.33 -4.21 6.85
N THR A 249 -17.09 -5.24 6.50
CA THR A 249 -17.89 -5.44 5.30
C THR A 249 -17.13 -5.52 3.97
N ARG A 250 -15.80 -5.33 3.96
CA ARG A 250 -14.99 -5.40 2.72
C ARG A 250 -14.69 -6.85 2.37
N THR A 251 -14.85 -7.16 1.10
CA THR A 251 -14.56 -8.49 0.54
C THR A 251 -13.90 -8.35 -0.82
N SER A 252 -12.79 -9.05 -1.02
CA SER A 252 -12.07 -9.03 -2.28
C SER A 252 -11.50 -10.41 -2.62
N ARG A 253 -11.26 -10.64 -3.90
CA ARG A 253 -10.51 -11.79 -4.39
C ARG A 253 -9.14 -11.33 -4.86
N TYR A 254 -8.14 -12.13 -4.51
CA TYR A 254 -6.75 -11.98 -4.95
C TYR A 254 -6.31 -13.25 -5.69
N ALA A 255 -5.55 -13.09 -6.74
CA ALA A 255 -4.91 -14.18 -7.46
C ALA A 255 -3.56 -13.72 -8.01
N ASP A 256 -2.75 -14.69 -8.42
CA ASP A 256 -1.45 -14.45 -9.06
C ASP A 256 -0.59 -13.43 -8.29
N ILE A 257 -0.51 -13.65 -6.97
CA ILE A 257 0.24 -12.78 -6.04
C ILE A 257 1.72 -13.10 -6.16
N ARG A 258 2.55 -12.09 -6.45
CA ARG A 258 4.00 -12.20 -6.51
C ARG A 258 4.64 -11.15 -5.63
N ILE A 259 5.70 -11.54 -4.93
CA ILE A 259 6.56 -10.62 -4.22
C ILE A 259 7.98 -10.91 -4.69
N SER A 260 8.63 -9.88 -5.19
CA SER A 260 10.01 -9.93 -5.67
C SER A 260 10.87 -8.93 -4.92
N VAL A 261 12.16 -9.22 -4.81
CA VAL A 261 13.17 -8.39 -4.14
C VAL A 261 14.31 -8.05 -5.09
N LEU A 262 15.03 -6.95 -4.80
CA LEU A 262 16.29 -6.58 -5.45
C LEU A 262 17.48 -6.91 -4.57
#